data_1c4e33e1ab8f70d550d22cad4de09b78
#
_entry.id   1c4e33e1ab8f70d550d22cad4de09b78
#
_cell.length_a   1.000
_cell.length_b   1.000
_cell.length_c   1.000
_cell.angle_alpha   90.00
_cell.angle_beta   90.00
_cell.angle_gamma   90.00
#
_symmetry.space_group_name_H-M   'P 1'
#
loop_
_entity.id
_entity.type
_entity.pdbx_description
1 polymer ?
#
loop_
_entity_poly.entity_id
_entity_poly.type
_entity_poly.pdbx_seq_one_letter_code
_entity_poly.pdbx_strand_id
1 'polypeptide(L)'
;MHHDDFSLRALHDALDERRRERNLSWTAVAAEVNRLRTKLRPIAVSTITSLRHKPVGEGDGILQMLLWLGKTPESFVPGMADADSAPYRLPTLATGQILRWNTRALFDALNAERASRQLTWTGLAREIEGFTPNMLTNLSRGGRTGFPHVMRIVRWLGHPAVTFTRIARW
;
A
#
# COMPACT_ATOMS: atom_id res chain seq x y z
N MET A 1 -0.23 -18.97 -0.94
CA MET A 1 0.49 -17.71 -1.21
C MET A 1 0.51 -17.57 -2.73
N HIS A 2 -0.29 -16.68 -3.28
CA HIS A 2 -0.30 -16.48 -4.73
C HIS A 2 0.97 -15.78 -5.16
N HIS A 3 1.58 -16.26 -6.24
CA HIS A 3 2.84 -15.72 -6.79
C HIS A 3 2.69 -14.27 -7.30
N ASP A 4 1.47 -13.75 -7.37
CA ASP A 4 1.16 -12.44 -7.97
C ASP A 4 0.77 -11.35 -6.95
N ASP A 5 0.86 -11.63 -5.66
CA ASP A 5 0.52 -10.66 -4.62
C ASP A 5 1.69 -9.75 -4.27
N PHE A 6 1.35 -8.55 -3.75
CA PHE A 6 2.34 -7.64 -3.17
C PHE A 6 3.17 -8.36 -2.09
N SER A 7 4.49 -8.36 -2.25
CA SER A 7 5.40 -9.07 -1.37
C SER A 7 5.94 -8.18 -0.25
N LEU A 8 5.42 -8.35 0.97
CA LEU A 8 5.98 -7.69 2.17
C LEU A 8 7.42 -8.12 2.44
N ARG A 9 7.78 -9.34 2.10
CA ARG A 9 9.15 -9.83 2.22
C ARG A 9 10.09 -9.11 1.26
N ALA A 10 9.69 -8.96 0.00
CA ALA A 10 10.49 -8.23 -0.99
C ALA A 10 10.64 -6.75 -0.59
N LEU A 11 9.59 -6.13 -0.04
CA LEU A 11 9.67 -4.78 0.53
C LEU A 11 10.69 -4.72 1.68
N HIS A 12 10.63 -5.66 2.63
CA HIS A 12 11.60 -5.73 3.71
C HIS A 12 13.04 -5.86 3.18
N ASP A 13 13.26 -6.74 2.22
CA ASP A 13 14.57 -7.00 1.65
C ASP A 13 15.13 -5.74 0.95
N ALA A 14 14.29 -4.99 0.23
CA ALA A 14 14.66 -3.70 -0.37
C ALA A 14 15.00 -2.61 0.68
N LEU A 15 14.25 -2.57 1.80
CA LEU A 15 14.55 -1.68 2.93
C LEU A 15 15.90 -2.04 3.56
N ASP A 16 16.19 -3.33 3.74
CA ASP A 16 17.45 -3.80 4.31
C ASP A 16 18.64 -3.54 3.37
N GLU A 17 18.46 -3.75 2.08
CA GLU A 17 19.49 -3.42 1.07
C GLU A 17 19.83 -1.92 1.11
N ARG A 18 18.84 -1.04 1.01
CA ARG A 18 19.04 0.42 1.08
C ARG A 18 19.66 0.83 2.42
N ARG A 19 19.25 0.21 3.52
CA ARG A 19 19.82 0.43 4.83
C ARG A 19 21.33 0.12 4.86
N ARG A 20 21.71 -1.03 4.30
CA ARG A 20 23.13 -1.46 4.25
C ARG A 20 23.98 -0.56 3.34
N GLU A 21 23.47 -0.22 2.16
CA GLU A 21 24.14 0.72 1.23
C GLU A 21 24.47 2.04 1.89
N ARG A 22 23.59 2.52 2.78
CA ARG A 22 23.74 3.80 3.49
C ARG A 22 24.36 3.65 4.88
N ASN A 23 24.78 2.46 5.28
CA ASN A 23 25.32 2.14 6.61
C ASN A 23 24.42 2.61 7.76
N LEU A 24 23.10 2.45 7.62
CA LEU A 24 22.13 2.86 8.62
C LEU A 24 21.78 1.70 9.57
N SER A 25 21.48 2.03 10.84
CA SER A 25 20.78 1.12 11.74
C SER A 25 19.28 1.10 11.41
N TRP A 26 18.56 0.07 11.86
CA TRP A 26 17.09 0.04 11.74
C TRP A 26 16.41 1.19 12.47
N THR A 27 16.99 1.65 13.59
CA THR A 27 16.52 2.83 14.30
C THR A 27 16.64 4.09 13.45
N ALA A 28 17.75 4.26 12.72
CA ALA A 28 17.95 5.38 11.80
C ALA A 28 16.97 5.30 10.61
N VAL A 29 16.73 4.11 10.05
CA VAL A 29 15.72 3.93 9.00
C VAL A 29 14.35 4.34 9.50
N ALA A 30 13.93 3.87 10.67
CA ALA A 30 12.64 4.24 11.26
C ALA A 30 12.54 5.76 11.49
N ALA A 31 13.60 6.41 11.95
CA ALA A 31 13.64 7.86 12.13
C ALA A 31 13.44 8.61 10.80
N GLU A 32 14.11 8.17 9.73
CA GLU A 32 13.97 8.78 8.41
C GLU A 32 12.57 8.55 7.81
N VAL A 33 12.03 7.33 7.90
CA VAL A 33 10.67 7.02 7.44
C VAL A 33 9.62 7.88 8.18
N ASN A 34 9.86 8.15 9.46
CA ASN A 34 8.95 8.95 10.28
C ASN A 34 9.18 10.47 10.19
N ARG A 35 10.19 10.93 9.45
CA ARG A 35 10.57 12.36 9.42
C ARG A 35 9.41 13.30 9.12
N LEU A 36 8.48 12.90 8.26
CA LEU A 36 7.30 13.69 7.93
C LEU A 36 6.09 13.42 8.84
N ARG A 37 6.20 12.52 9.80
CA ARG A 37 5.11 12.06 10.67
C ARG A 37 5.14 12.67 12.08
N THR A 38 5.58 13.91 12.22
CA THR A 38 5.87 14.54 13.53
C THR A 38 4.69 14.60 14.49
N LYS A 39 3.46 14.67 13.99
CA LYS A 39 2.22 14.70 14.80
C LYS A 39 1.45 13.38 14.81
N LEU A 40 2.00 12.33 14.22
CA LEU A 40 1.38 11.02 14.16
C LEU A 40 2.17 10.02 15.00
N ARG A 41 1.48 8.94 15.43
CA ARG A 41 2.18 7.82 16.05
C ARG A 41 3.27 7.31 15.11
N PRO A 42 4.53 7.28 15.55
CA PRO A 42 5.63 6.85 14.69
C PRO A 42 5.52 5.35 14.37
N ILE A 43 6.01 5.00 13.18
CA ILE A 43 6.20 3.61 12.80
C ILE A 43 7.36 3.07 13.63
N ALA A 44 7.12 2.03 14.41
CA ALA A 44 8.13 1.43 15.27
C ALA A 44 9.14 0.61 14.43
N VAL A 45 10.38 0.50 14.92
CA VAL A 45 11.41 -0.37 14.32
C VAL A 45 10.89 -1.80 14.14
N SER A 46 10.22 -2.34 15.17
CA SER A 46 9.64 -3.68 15.13
C SER A 46 8.58 -3.85 14.03
N THR A 47 7.86 -2.79 13.68
CA THR A 47 6.90 -2.81 12.57
C THR A 47 7.61 -3.03 11.22
N ILE A 48 8.74 -2.36 11.02
CA ILE A 48 9.55 -2.49 9.80
C ILE A 48 10.21 -3.87 9.73
N THR A 49 10.92 -4.25 10.78
CA THR A 49 11.70 -5.51 10.78
C THR A 49 10.83 -6.77 10.75
N SER A 50 9.59 -6.69 11.25
CA SER A 50 8.66 -7.82 11.23
C SER A 50 7.93 -8.02 9.90
N LEU A 51 8.03 -7.09 8.93
CA LEU A 51 7.37 -7.24 7.61
C LEU A 51 7.73 -8.54 6.90
N ARG A 52 8.96 -9.01 7.10
CA ARG A 52 9.45 -10.26 6.50
C ARG A 52 8.60 -11.48 6.83
N HIS A 53 7.96 -11.47 8.00
CA HIS A 53 7.23 -12.62 8.55
C HIS A 53 5.73 -12.36 8.70
N LYS A 54 5.24 -11.19 8.31
CA LYS A 54 3.82 -10.84 8.43
C LYS A 54 3.07 -11.13 7.14
N PRO A 55 1.85 -11.66 7.23
CA PRO A 55 0.97 -11.83 6.08
C PRO A 55 0.33 -10.51 5.62
N VAL A 56 0.20 -9.53 6.53
CA VAL A 56 -0.46 -8.23 6.27
C VAL A 56 0.32 -7.11 6.94
N GLY A 57 0.51 -6.01 6.21
CA GLY A 57 1.07 -4.76 6.70
C GLY A 57 0.05 -3.62 6.65
N GLU A 58 0.14 -2.69 7.59
CA GLU A 58 -0.74 -1.51 7.64
C GLU A 58 -0.44 -0.56 6.47
N GLY A 59 -1.50 -0.16 5.75
CA GLY A 59 -1.41 0.48 4.44
C GLY A 59 -0.66 1.81 4.42
N ASP A 60 -1.03 2.75 5.30
CA ASP A 60 -0.40 4.07 5.32
C ASP A 60 1.07 4.00 5.75
N GLY A 61 1.41 3.07 6.65
CA GLY A 61 2.79 2.84 7.07
C GLY A 61 3.67 2.32 5.93
N ILE A 62 3.14 1.39 5.15
CA ILE A 62 3.84 0.86 3.97
C ILE A 62 4.04 1.94 2.91
N LEU A 63 3.06 2.82 2.68
CA LEU A 63 3.24 3.96 1.77
C LEU A 63 4.41 4.85 2.18
N GLN A 64 4.62 5.09 3.49
CA GLN A 64 5.77 5.87 3.95
C GLN A 64 7.11 5.16 3.69
N MET A 65 7.15 3.85 3.85
CA MET A 65 8.35 3.05 3.53
C MET A 65 8.65 3.06 2.03
N LEU A 66 7.63 2.97 1.19
CA LEU A 66 7.75 3.08 -0.27
C LEU A 66 8.28 4.45 -0.69
N LEU A 67 7.77 5.53 -0.08
CA LEU A 67 8.27 6.89 -0.31
C LEU A 67 9.74 7.03 0.10
N TRP A 68 10.16 6.45 1.22
CA TRP A 68 11.55 6.45 1.66
C TRP A 68 12.47 5.70 0.69
N LEU A 69 12.00 4.60 0.11
CA LEU A 69 12.71 3.84 -0.92
C LEU A 69 12.72 4.54 -2.29
N GLY A 70 11.80 5.48 -2.54
CA GLY A 70 11.55 6.02 -3.88
C GLY A 70 10.98 4.96 -4.83
N LYS A 71 10.18 4.02 -4.31
CA LYS A 71 9.58 2.92 -5.05
C LYS A 71 8.05 3.02 -5.07
N THR A 72 7.44 2.33 -6.02
CA THR A 72 5.99 2.25 -6.16
C THR A 72 5.44 0.99 -5.48
N PRO A 73 4.15 0.93 -5.14
CA PRO A 73 3.53 -0.31 -4.69
C PRO A 73 3.68 -1.44 -5.71
N GLU A 74 3.59 -1.13 -6.99
CA GLU A 74 3.70 -2.08 -8.10
C GLU A 74 5.08 -2.72 -8.19
N SER A 75 6.14 -2.04 -7.73
CA SER A 75 7.51 -2.58 -7.72
C SER A 75 7.65 -3.86 -6.91
N PHE A 76 6.70 -4.13 -6.00
CA PHE A 76 6.70 -5.30 -5.13
C PHE A 76 5.63 -6.32 -5.48
N VAL A 77 5.02 -6.18 -6.66
CA VAL A 77 4.11 -7.17 -7.24
C VAL A 77 4.90 -7.97 -8.28
N PRO A 78 5.08 -9.28 -8.09
CA PRO A 78 5.82 -10.11 -9.04
C PRO A 78 5.25 -10.02 -10.46
N GLY A 79 6.14 -9.95 -11.45
CA GLY A 79 5.76 -9.96 -12.86
C GLY A 79 5.20 -8.64 -13.43
N MET A 80 5.14 -7.56 -12.63
CA MET A 80 4.79 -6.24 -13.16
C MET A 80 5.99 -5.59 -13.84
N ALA A 81 5.92 -5.51 -15.17
CA ALA A 81 6.88 -4.74 -15.95
C ALA A 81 6.66 -3.23 -15.76
N ASP A 82 7.76 -2.46 -15.87
CA ASP A 82 7.74 -0.99 -15.81
C ASP A 82 7.07 -0.38 -14.56
N ALA A 83 7.07 -1.13 -13.46
CA ALA A 83 6.43 -0.72 -12.20
C ALA A 83 6.96 0.62 -11.64
N ASP A 84 8.17 1.03 -11.98
CA ASP A 84 8.77 2.32 -11.61
C ASP A 84 8.47 3.45 -12.62
N SER A 85 7.67 3.17 -13.67
CA SER A 85 7.33 4.17 -14.69
C SER A 85 6.40 5.28 -14.17
N ALA A 86 6.29 6.36 -14.93
CA ALA A 86 5.55 7.57 -14.54
C ALA A 86 4.11 7.33 -14.05
N PRO A 87 3.28 6.43 -14.63
CA PRO A 87 1.91 6.23 -14.19
C PRO A 87 1.78 5.69 -12.75
N TYR A 88 2.82 5.00 -12.24
CA TYR A 88 2.80 4.35 -10.93
C TYR A 88 3.48 5.16 -9.83
N ARG A 89 4.21 6.23 -10.18
CA ARG A 89 5.01 6.99 -9.22
C ARG A 89 4.16 7.63 -8.13
N LEU A 90 4.61 7.48 -6.90
CA LEU A 90 4.03 8.15 -5.75
C LEU A 90 4.39 9.64 -5.77
N PRO A 91 3.52 10.52 -5.23
CA PRO A 91 3.78 11.96 -5.20
C PRO A 91 4.90 12.31 -4.23
N THR A 92 5.61 13.40 -4.52
CA THR A 92 6.54 14.02 -3.56
C THR A 92 5.74 14.77 -2.50
N LEU A 93 6.10 14.59 -1.22
CA LEU A 93 5.43 15.21 -0.10
C LEU A 93 6.22 16.44 0.39
N ALA A 94 5.50 17.51 0.73
CA ALA A 94 6.02 18.65 1.46
C ALA A 94 5.96 18.43 2.98
N THR A 95 6.64 19.27 3.75
CA THR A 95 6.56 19.27 5.21
C THR A 95 5.10 19.43 5.67
N GLY A 96 4.67 18.65 6.65
CA GLY A 96 3.28 18.64 7.13
C GLY A 96 2.31 17.83 6.27
N GLN A 97 2.80 17.07 5.30
CA GLN A 97 2.01 16.19 4.46
C GLN A 97 2.34 14.72 4.71
N ILE A 98 1.34 13.87 4.59
CA ILE A 98 1.52 12.42 4.53
C ILE A 98 0.71 11.84 3.36
N LEU A 99 1.15 10.72 2.86
CA LEU A 99 0.40 9.95 1.87
C LEU A 99 -0.48 8.93 2.59
N ARG A 100 -1.74 8.86 2.22
CA ARG A 100 -2.71 7.89 2.74
C ARG A 100 -3.46 7.21 1.62
N TRP A 101 -3.96 6.01 1.90
CA TRP A 101 -4.95 5.40 1.04
C TRP A 101 -6.27 6.21 1.10
N ASN A 102 -6.86 6.40 -0.07
CA ASN A 102 -8.21 6.94 -0.22
C ASN A 102 -9.19 5.77 -0.42
N THR A 103 -9.51 5.09 0.68
CA THR A 103 -10.36 3.89 0.65
C THR A 103 -11.77 4.19 0.18
N ARG A 104 -12.25 5.45 0.34
CA ARG A 104 -13.52 5.87 -0.21
C ARG A 104 -13.49 5.90 -1.73
N ALA A 105 -12.49 6.52 -2.34
CA ALA A 105 -12.34 6.54 -3.79
C ALA A 105 -12.13 5.12 -4.34
N LEU A 106 -11.41 4.28 -3.62
CA LEU A 106 -11.24 2.86 -3.97
C LEU A 106 -12.59 2.13 -3.97
N PHE A 107 -13.43 2.35 -2.94
CA PHE A 107 -14.79 1.80 -2.88
C PHE A 107 -15.65 2.29 -4.03
N ASP A 108 -15.64 3.59 -4.32
CA ASP A 108 -16.48 4.17 -5.37
C ASP A 108 -16.12 3.58 -6.75
N ALA A 109 -14.83 3.45 -7.06
CA ALA A 109 -14.36 2.80 -8.28
C ALA A 109 -14.75 1.32 -8.33
N LEU A 110 -14.57 0.60 -7.22
CA LEU A 110 -14.92 -0.79 -7.11
C LEU A 110 -16.42 -1.03 -7.30
N ASN A 111 -17.26 -0.18 -6.70
CA ASN A 111 -18.71 -0.27 -6.83
C ASN A 111 -19.18 0.07 -8.24
N ALA A 112 -18.58 1.05 -8.91
CA ALA A 112 -18.89 1.40 -10.29
C ALA A 112 -18.56 0.23 -11.25
N GLU A 113 -17.38 -0.35 -11.10
CA GLU A 113 -16.96 -1.50 -11.93
C GLU A 113 -17.80 -2.74 -11.65
N ARG A 114 -18.10 -3.02 -10.37
CA ARG A 114 -19.03 -4.09 -9.98
C ARG A 114 -20.39 -3.92 -10.64
N ALA A 115 -20.96 -2.72 -10.60
CA ALA A 115 -22.27 -2.42 -11.18
C ALA A 115 -22.25 -2.57 -12.71
N SER A 116 -21.19 -2.11 -13.38
CA SER A 116 -21.05 -2.24 -14.83
C SER A 116 -20.98 -3.70 -15.29
N ARG A 117 -20.39 -4.56 -14.48
CA ARG A 117 -20.35 -6.03 -14.72
C ARG A 117 -21.56 -6.78 -14.16
N GLN A 118 -22.55 -6.09 -13.61
CA GLN A 118 -23.74 -6.68 -13.00
C GLN A 118 -23.43 -7.71 -11.90
N LEU A 119 -22.33 -7.51 -11.19
CA LEU A 119 -21.93 -8.40 -10.08
C LEU A 119 -22.64 -8.01 -8.79
N THR A 120 -22.98 -9.02 -7.98
CA THR A 120 -23.30 -8.82 -6.57
C THR A 120 -22.03 -8.65 -5.76
N TRP A 121 -22.12 -8.14 -4.52
CA TRP A 121 -20.96 -8.07 -3.62
C TRP A 121 -20.38 -9.46 -3.32
N THR A 122 -21.24 -10.49 -3.25
CA THR A 122 -20.80 -11.88 -3.11
C THR A 122 -20.06 -12.37 -4.36
N GLY A 123 -20.56 -12.02 -5.54
CA GLY A 123 -19.91 -12.34 -6.81
C GLY A 123 -18.55 -11.70 -6.91
N LEU A 124 -18.45 -10.38 -6.59
CA LEU A 124 -17.19 -9.66 -6.56
C LEU A 124 -16.20 -10.25 -5.56
N ALA A 125 -16.64 -10.60 -4.36
CA ALA A 125 -15.77 -11.21 -3.35
C ALA A 125 -15.22 -12.58 -3.77
N ARG A 126 -15.87 -13.27 -4.70
CA ARG A 126 -15.34 -14.51 -5.30
C ARG A 126 -14.27 -14.24 -6.36
N GLU A 127 -14.36 -13.10 -7.06
CA GLU A 127 -13.37 -12.71 -8.07
C GLU A 127 -12.10 -12.14 -7.43
N ILE A 128 -12.23 -11.41 -6.30
CA ILE A 128 -11.09 -10.85 -5.59
C ILE A 128 -10.79 -11.74 -4.38
N GLU A 129 -9.81 -12.59 -4.53
CA GLU A 129 -9.45 -13.56 -3.49
C GLU A 129 -9.07 -12.89 -2.15
N GLY A 130 -9.47 -13.55 -1.06
CA GLY A 130 -9.16 -13.09 0.30
C GLY A 130 -10.12 -12.04 0.85
N PHE A 131 -11.23 -11.76 0.15
CA PHE A 131 -12.25 -10.82 0.60
C PHE A 131 -13.57 -11.49 0.91
N THR A 132 -14.26 -10.97 1.91
CA THR A 132 -15.68 -11.18 2.14
C THR A 132 -16.48 -9.97 1.61
N PRO A 133 -17.78 -10.10 1.32
CA PRO A 133 -18.61 -8.96 0.94
C PRO A 133 -18.53 -7.80 1.95
N ASN A 134 -18.51 -8.11 3.25
CA ASN A 134 -18.40 -7.10 4.31
C ASN A 134 -17.06 -6.35 4.29
N MET A 135 -15.96 -7.04 4.00
CA MET A 135 -14.66 -6.38 3.88
C MET A 135 -14.65 -5.34 2.74
N LEU A 136 -15.26 -5.68 1.60
CA LEU A 136 -15.36 -4.78 0.45
C LEU A 136 -16.28 -3.59 0.75
N THR A 137 -17.46 -3.82 1.31
CA THR A 137 -18.42 -2.74 1.61
C THR A 137 -17.94 -1.81 2.72
N ASN A 138 -17.14 -2.31 3.67
CA ASN A 138 -16.57 -1.48 4.74
C ASN A 138 -15.56 -0.44 4.24
N LEU A 139 -14.99 -0.60 3.04
CA LEU A 139 -14.15 0.44 2.43
C LEU A 139 -14.87 1.79 2.29
N SER A 140 -16.21 1.76 2.11
CA SER A 140 -17.04 2.96 2.02
C SER A 140 -16.95 3.87 3.25
N ARG A 141 -16.62 3.32 4.41
CA ARG A 141 -16.48 4.06 5.67
C ARG A 141 -15.17 4.83 5.80
N GLY A 142 -14.27 4.73 4.81
CA GLY A 142 -12.98 5.41 4.83
C GLY A 142 -11.99 4.84 5.85
N GLY A 143 -12.18 3.57 6.24
CA GLY A 143 -11.33 2.87 7.21
C GLY A 143 -9.92 2.59 6.70
N ARG A 144 -9.11 2.01 7.57
CA ARG A 144 -7.75 1.57 7.22
C ARG A 144 -7.81 0.34 6.33
N THR A 145 -6.83 0.23 5.45
CA THR A 145 -6.60 -0.96 4.65
C THR A 145 -5.16 -1.43 4.79
N GLY A 146 -4.88 -2.66 4.39
CA GLY A 146 -3.56 -3.27 4.49
C GLY A 146 -3.07 -3.85 3.17
N PHE A 147 -1.76 -4.05 3.07
CA PHE A 147 -1.14 -4.83 2.02
C PHE A 147 -1.07 -6.30 2.44
N PRO A 148 -1.24 -7.26 1.54
CA PRO A 148 -1.41 -7.11 0.09
C PRO A 148 -2.85 -6.83 -0.36
N HIS A 149 -3.83 -6.82 0.55
CA HIS A 149 -5.26 -6.75 0.20
C HIS A 149 -5.61 -5.59 -0.74
N VAL A 150 -5.14 -4.37 -0.41
CA VAL A 150 -5.41 -3.19 -1.24
C VAL A 150 -4.90 -3.37 -2.67
N MET A 151 -3.76 -4.01 -2.86
CA MET A 151 -3.19 -4.24 -4.18
C MET A 151 -3.99 -5.23 -5.01
N ARG A 152 -4.66 -6.22 -4.40
CA ARG A 152 -5.57 -7.12 -5.11
C ARG A 152 -6.76 -6.37 -5.71
N ILE A 153 -7.34 -5.42 -4.96
CA ILE A 153 -8.43 -4.57 -5.45
C ILE A 153 -7.93 -3.67 -6.60
N VAL A 154 -6.81 -3.00 -6.39
CA VAL A 154 -6.20 -2.10 -7.38
C VAL A 154 -5.92 -2.84 -8.69
N ARG A 155 -5.39 -4.05 -8.63
CA ARG A 155 -5.12 -4.89 -9.80
C ARG A 155 -6.39 -5.35 -10.49
N TRP A 156 -7.41 -5.77 -9.72
CA TRP A 156 -8.71 -6.15 -10.27
C TRP A 156 -9.36 -4.98 -11.02
N LEU A 157 -9.19 -3.74 -10.54
CA LEU A 157 -9.65 -2.53 -11.20
C LEU A 157 -8.81 -2.17 -12.44
N GLY A 158 -7.58 -2.66 -12.56
CA GLY A 158 -6.68 -2.33 -13.65
C GLY A 158 -6.13 -0.90 -13.63
N HIS A 159 -6.08 -0.26 -12.46
CA HIS A 159 -5.56 1.09 -12.28
C HIS A 159 -4.23 1.10 -11.51
N PRO A 160 -3.37 2.13 -11.69
CA PRO A 160 -2.22 2.35 -10.82
C PRO A 160 -2.66 2.58 -9.36
N ALA A 161 -1.92 2.02 -8.39
CA ALA A 161 -2.22 2.19 -6.98
C ALA A 161 -2.26 3.65 -6.53
N VAL A 162 -1.39 4.49 -7.10
CA VAL A 162 -1.33 5.93 -6.81
C VAL A 162 -2.66 6.65 -7.05
N THR A 163 -3.50 6.16 -7.96
CA THR A 163 -4.84 6.69 -8.24
C THR A 163 -5.72 6.71 -6.98
N PHE A 164 -5.51 5.77 -6.07
CA PHE A 164 -6.28 5.62 -4.85
C PHE A 164 -5.53 6.07 -3.60
N THR A 165 -4.53 6.92 -3.78
CA THR A 165 -3.86 7.61 -2.67
C THR A 165 -4.30 9.06 -2.59
N ARG A 166 -4.12 9.67 -1.43
CA ARG A 166 -4.33 11.09 -1.21
C ARG A 166 -3.28 11.69 -0.30
N ILE A 167 -2.92 12.92 -0.56
CA ILE A 167 -2.09 13.71 0.34
C ILE A 167 -3.00 14.28 1.44
N ALA A 168 -2.66 14.00 2.69
CA ALA A 168 -3.32 14.56 3.86
C ALA A 168 -2.36 15.50 4.60
N ARG A 169 -2.93 16.49 5.30
CA ARG A 169 -2.21 17.39 6.20
C ARG A 169 -2.60 17.11 7.64
N TRP A 170 -1.71 17.40 8.58
CA TRP A 170 -1.97 17.40 10.02
C TRP A 170 -1.87 18.79 10.62
#